data_d2567c0e2c24a885f274fae65647517f
#
_entry.id   d2567c0e2c24a885f274fae65647517f
#
_cell.length_a   1.000
_cell.length_b   1.000
_cell.length_c   1.000
_cell.angle_alpha   90.00
_cell.angle_beta   90.00
_cell.angle_gamma   90.00
#
_symmetry.space_group_name_H-M   'P 1'
#
loop_
_entity.id
_entity.type
_entity.pdbx_description
1 polymer ?
#
loop_
_entity_poly.entity_id
_entity_poly.type
_entity_poly.pdbx_seq_one_letter_code
_entity_poly.pdbx_strand_id
1 'polypeptide(L)'
;MEFITERLLLRPWKESDAESLFEYAKDPKVGPIAGWPVHTSVENSLYIIRNVLSVDETYAVCLKGDNRAIGSVGLIPPMQSHTKAAADEIEIGYWLGVPFWGNGYIPEAVKRLQQHVFEDLGCNAMWCGYYDGNEKSKRCQEKCGFIYHHTEENKLCALMGDIRKEHFTRLTKEA
;
A
#
# COMPACT_ATOMS: atom_id res chain seq x y z
N MET A 1 -1.00 15.89 4.91
CA MET A 1 -2.11 15.47 5.82
C MET A 1 -1.59 14.36 6.72
N GLU A 2 -2.17 14.16 7.91
CA GLU A 2 -1.83 13.05 8.81
C GLU A 2 -3.12 12.42 9.32
N PHE A 3 -3.10 11.10 9.55
CA PHE A 3 -4.23 10.39 10.14
C PHE A 3 -3.78 9.64 11.38
N ILE A 4 -4.59 9.71 12.42
CA ILE A 4 -4.37 9.00 13.68
C ILE A 4 -5.44 7.92 13.80
N THR A 5 -5.02 6.70 14.12
CA THR A 5 -5.92 5.58 14.44
C THR A 5 -5.76 5.19 15.91
N GLU A 6 -6.27 4.05 16.30
CA GLU A 6 -6.08 3.55 17.67
C GLU A 6 -4.58 3.32 17.97
N ARG A 7 -3.84 2.69 17.07
CA ARG A 7 -2.46 2.24 17.27
C ARG A 7 -1.44 2.89 16.35
N LEU A 8 -1.90 3.60 15.27
CA LEU A 8 -1.04 4.09 14.20
C LEU A 8 -1.09 5.60 14.04
N LEU A 9 -0.01 6.13 13.53
CA LEU A 9 0.10 7.44 12.88
C LEU A 9 0.44 7.20 11.40
N LEU A 10 -0.42 7.68 10.50
CA LEU A 10 -0.16 7.73 9.05
C LEU A 10 0.25 9.16 8.72
N ARG A 11 1.47 9.35 8.27
CA ARG A 11 2.05 10.67 7.97
C ARG A 11 2.83 10.67 6.67
N PRO A 12 3.07 11.84 6.05
CA PRO A 12 3.99 11.91 4.91
C PRO A 12 5.35 11.29 5.23
N TRP A 13 5.96 10.68 4.22
CA TRP A 13 7.34 10.21 4.30
C TRP A 13 8.31 11.37 4.48
N LYS A 14 9.38 11.14 5.24
CA LYS A 14 10.47 12.10 5.49
C LYS A 14 11.79 11.47 5.04
N GLU A 15 12.73 12.29 4.60
CA GLU A 15 14.07 11.79 4.23
C GLU A 15 14.77 11.09 5.40
N SER A 16 14.49 11.53 6.63
CA SER A 16 14.99 10.88 7.86
C SER A 16 14.46 9.46 8.08
N ASP A 17 13.46 9.01 7.31
CA ASP A 17 12.95 7.63 7.38
C ASP A 17 13.79 6.64 6.54
N ALA A 18 14.82 7.11 5.83
CA ALA A 18 15.58 6.27 4.90
C ALA A 18 16.21 5.03 5.58
N GLU A 19 16.70 5.14 6.81
CA GLU A 19 17.25 4.00 7.54
C GLU A 19 16.19 2.98 7.91
N SER A 20 15.03 3.41 8.43
CA SER A 20 13.94 2.50 8.77
C SER A 20 13.32 1.88 7.52
N LEU A 21 13.18 2.65 6.43
CA LEU A 21 12.73 2.12 5.15
C LEU A 21 13.67 1.01 4.66
N PHE A 22 14.99 1.26 4.65
CA PHE A 22 15.97 0.26 4.23
C PHE A 22 15.91 -0.99 5.11
N GLU A 23 15.80 -0.84 6.41
CA GLU A 23 15.76 -1.97 7.35
C GLU A 23 14.64 -2.97 6.99
N TYR A 24 13.47 -2.49 6.60
CA TYR A 24 12.34 -3.37 6.28
C TYR A 24 12.22 -3.71 4.81
N ALA A 25 12.56 -2.78 3.92
CA ALA A 25 12.45 -2.95 2.48
C ALA A 25 13.58 -3.81 1.86
N LYS A 26 14.67 -4.06 2.58
CA LYS A 26 15.72 -5.01 2.17
C LYS A 26 15.31 -6.47 2.32
N ASP A 27 14.26 -6.76 3.11
CA ASP A 27 13.80 -8.12 3.33
C ASP A 27 13.12 -8.66 2.07
N PRO A 28 13.60 -9.79 1.49
CA PRO A 28 13.05 -10.35 0.26
C PRO A 28 11.60 -10.84 0.40
N LYS A 29 11.08 -10.95 1.60
CA LYS A 29 9.68 -11.30 1.84
C LYS A 29 8.71 -10.13 1.68
N VAL A 30 9.19 -8.89 1.60
CA VAL A 30 8.35 -7.68 1.55
C VAL A 30 8.11 -7.21 0.12
N GLY A 31 9.14 -6.75 -0.56
CA GLY A 31 9.02 -6.11 -1.86
C GLY A 31 8.67 -7.06 -3.01
N PRO A 32 9.42 -8.13 -3.24
CA PRO A 32 9.25 -9.00 -4.40
C PRO A 32 7.84 -9.57 -4.58
N ILE A 33 7.18 -9.99 -3.52
CA ILE A 33 5.80 -10.48 -3.57
C ILE A 33 4.79 -9.35 -3.85
N ALA A 34 5.15 -8.12 -3.52
CA ALA A 34 4.35 -6.91 -3.78
C ALA A 34 4.67 -6.27 -5.16
N GLY A 35 5.67 -6.78 -5.87
CA GLY A 35 6.02 -6.35 -7.23
C GLY A 35 7.13 -5.31 -7.34
N TRP A 36 7.95 -5.13 -6.30
CA TRP A 36 9.11 -4.23 -6.34
C TRP A 36 10.36 -4.89 -5.74
N PRO A 37 11.56 -4.51 -6.24
CA PRO A 37 12.81 -5.14 -5.81
C PRO A 37 13.20 -4.73 -4.39
N VAL A 38 13.95 -5.59 -3.70
CA VAL A 38 14.54 -5.25 -2.41
C VAL A 38 15.38 -3.97 -2.51
N HIS A 39 15.34 -3.17 -1.47
CA HIS A 39 16.23 -2.01 -1.37
C HIS A 39 17.66 -2.47 -1.07
N THR A 40 18.64 -1.81 -1.66
CA THR A 40 20.04 -2.23 -1.65
C THR A 40 20.91 -1.45 -0.68
N SER A 41 20.46 -0.26 -0.26
CA SER A 41 21.18 0.62 0.66
C SER A 41 20.24 1.68 1.26
N VAL A 42 20.72 2.40 2.27
CA VAL A 42 20.03 3.57 2.82
C VAL A 42 19.88 4.66 1.75
N GLU A 43 20.91 4.87 0.91
CA GLU A 43 20.89 5.82 -0.19
C GLU A 43 19.84 5.45 -1.25
N ASN A 44 19.69 4.16 -1.55
CA ASN A 44 18.63 3.67 -2.44
C ASN A 44 17.25 3.94 -1.81
N SER A 45 17.08 3.68 -0.52
CA SER A 45 15.83 4.00 0.18
C SER A 45 15.54 5.50 0.20
N LEU A 46 16.55 6.35 0.40
CA LEU A 46 16.39 7.80 0.31
C LEU A 46 15.95 8.25 -1.09
N TYR A 47 16.53 7.66 -2.14
CA TYR A 47 16.10 7.90 -3.51
C TYR A 47 14.62 7.54 -3.72
N ILE A 48 14.19 6.38 -3.20
CA ILE A 48 12.77 5.94 -3.28
C ILE A 48 11.85 6.88 -2.50
N ILE A 49 12.26 7.35 -1.32
CA ILE A 49 11.47 8.35 -0.58
C ILE A 49 11.26 9.60 -1.45
N ARG A 50 12.33 10.15 -2.01
CA ARG A 50 12.28 11.39 -2.78
C ARG A 50 11.47 11.30 -4.07
N ASN A 51 11.54 10.17 -4.76
CA ASN A 51 11.01 10.04 -6.12
C ASN A 51 9.72 9.20 -6.23
N VAL A 52 9.38 8.44 -5.20
CA VAL A 52 8.23 7.52 -5.22
C VAL A 52 7.28 7.73 -4.06
N LEU A 53 7.81 7.91 -2.83
CA LEU A 53 6.98 7.92 -1.63
C LEU A 53 6.58 9.33 -1.16
N SER A 54 7.31 10.38 -1.57
CA SER A 54 6.99 11.78 -1.23
C SER A 54 6.01 12.39 -2.23
N VAL A 55 4.92 11.68 -2.46
CA VAL A 55 3.79 12.13 -3.30
C VAL A 55 2.53 12.25 -2.45
N ASP A 56 1.57 13.04 -2.93
CA ASP A 56 0.30 13.20 -2.25
C ASP A 56 -0.38 11.84 -2.04
N GLU A 57 -1.12 11.73 -0.95
CA GLU A 57 -1.87 10.54 -0.56
C GLU A 57 -1.01 9.27 -0.33
N THR A 58 0.30 9.43 -0.11
CA THR A 58 1.19 8.33 0.27
C THR A 58 1.76 8.57 1.67
N TYR A 59 1.56 7.60 2.56
CA TYR A 59 1.82 7.75 3.98
C TYR A 59 2.74 6.66 4.50
N ALA A 60 3.72 7.06 5.30
CA ALA A 60 4.44 6.16 6.19
C ALA A 60 3.50 5.69 7.29
N VAL A 61 3.47 4.38 7.52
CA VAL A 61 2.76 3.78 8.65
C VAL A 61 3.72 3.73 9.83
N CYS A 62 3.35 4.39 10.94
CA CYS A 62 4.14 4.45 12.16
C CYS A 62 3.32 3.95 13.35
N LEU A 63 3.96 3.30 14.32
CA LEU A 63 3.33 3.01 15.60
C LEU A 63 3.18 4.31 16.40
N LYS A 64 2.02 4.47 17.04
CA LYS A 64 1.77 5.60 17.91
C LYS A 64 2.80 5.68 19.02
N GLY A 65 3.42 6.86 19.19
CA GLY A 65 4.44 7.12 20.20
C GLY A 65 5.88 6.80 19.78
N ASP A 66 6.11 5.99 18.76
CA ASP A 66 7.46 5.70 18.22
C ASP A 66 7.82 6.60 17.03
N ASN A 67 6.84 6.96 16.21
CA ASN A 67 7.03 7.75 14.98
C ASN A 67 7.99 7.14 13.95
N ARG A 68 8.44 5.91 14.14
CA ARG A 68 9.29 5.17 13.20
C ARG A 68 8.43 4.58 12.08
N ALA A 69 8.82 4.79 10.84
CA ALA A 69 8.15 4.20 9.69
C ALA A 69 8.39 2.69 9.64
N ILE A 70 7.31 1.90 9.70
CA ILE A 70 7.33 0.43 9.68
C ILE A 70 6.70 -0.15 8.43
N GLY A 71 6.08 0.68 7.59
CA GLY A 71 5.42 0.31 6.36
C GLY A 71 4.89 1.52 5.62
N SER A 72 4.13 1.28 4.58
CA SER A 72 3.51 2.31 3.75
C SER A 72 2.08 1.96 3.40
N VAL A 73 1.26 2.97 3.25
CA VAL A 73 -0.06 2.89 2.63
C VAL A 73 -0.26 4.11 1.73
N GLY A 74 -0.78 3.91 0.53
CA GLY A 74 -0.94 5.00 -0.42
C GLY A 74 -2.14 4.82 -1.33
N LEU A 75 -2.72 5.94 -1.75
CA LEU A 75 -3.79 6.01 -2.72
C LEU A 75 -3.20 6.38 -4.07
N ILE A 76 -3.59 5.64 -5.10
CA ILE A 76 -3.08 5.77 -6.46
C ILE A 76 -4.24 6.25 -7.34
N PRO A 77 -4.13 7.47 -7.90
CA PRO A 77 -5.19 8.03 -8.73
C PRO A 77 -5.39 7.22 -10.02
N PRO A 78 -6.57 7.26 -10.65
CA PRO A 78 -6.92 6.42 -11.80
C PRO A 78 -5.91 6.49 -12.95
N MET A 79 -5.35 7.66 -13.23
CA MET A 79 -4.38 7.83 -14.32
C MET A 79 -3.04 7.13 -14.07
N GLN A 80 -2.72 6.79 -12.82
CA GLN A 80 -1.49 6.10 -12.42
C GLN A 80 -1.76 4.66 -11.99
N SER A 81 -3.04 4.33 -11.81
CA SER A 81 -3.48 3.00 -11.41
C SER A 81 -3.27 1.98 -12.52
N HIS A 82 -2.89 0.77 -12.15
CA HIS A 82 -2.84 -0.38 -13.05
C HIS A 82 -4.11 -1.25 -12.96
N THR A 83 -5.12 -0.76 -12.25
CA THR A 83 -6.45 -1.38 -12.15
C THR A 83 -7.39 -0.82 -13.23
N LYS A 84 -8.64 -1.27 -13.21
CA LYS A 84 -9.72 -0.74 -14.07
C LYS A 84 -10.50 0.41 -13.41
N ALA A 85 -9.85 1.17 -12.53
CA ALA A 85 -10.48 2.27 -11.81
C ALA A 85 -11.00 3.34 -12.77
N ALA A 86 -12.28 3.72 -12.59
CA ALA A 86 -12.88 4.85 -13.28
C ALA A 86 -12.36 6.19 -12.71
N ALA A 87 -12.73 7.29 -13.34
CA ALA A 87 -12.24 8.63 -12.96
C ALA A 87 -12.63 9.06 -11.52
N ASP A 88 -13.70 8.49 -10.99
CA ASP A 88 -14.22 8.71 -9.64
C ASP A 88 -13.91 7.55 -8.67
N GLU A 89 -12.93 6.73 -9.01
CA GLU A 89 -12.46 5.61 -8.21
C GLU A 89 -10.96 5.75 -7.93
N ILE A 90 -10.44 5.01 -6.95
CA ILE A 90 -9.04 5.09 -6.56
C ILE A 90 -8.50 3.70 -6.22
N GLU A 91 -7.20 3.49 -6.43
CA GLU A 91 -6.53 2.28 -5.99
C GLU A 91 -5.80 2.51 -4.66
N ILE A 92 -5.71 1.49 -3.82
CA ILE A 92 -4.89 1.50 -2.61
C ILE A 92 -3.79 0.44 -2.71
N GLY A 93 -2.57 0.85 -2.35
CA GLY A 93 -1.42 -0.04 -2.19
C GLY A 93 -0.83 0.06 -0.79
N TYR A 94 -0.17 -1.00 -0.33
CA TYR A 94 0.45 -1.03 1.00
C TYR A 94 1.53 -2.10 1.10
N TRP A 95 2.42 -1.92 2.08
CA TRP A 95 3.35 -2.95 2.55
C TRP A 95 3.69 -2.71 4.03
N LEU A 96 4.22 -3.73 4.70
CA LEU A 96 4.59 -3.68 6.11
C LEU A 96 5.86 -4.51 6.36
N GLY A 97 6.73 -4.02 7.23
CA GLY A 97 7.91 -4.75 7.68
C GLY A 97 7.54 -6.06 8.37
N VAL A 98 8.31 -7.10 8.09
CA VAL A 98 8.07 -8.48 8.59
C VAL A 98 7.84 -8.57 10.10
N PRO A 99 8.60 -7.86 10.98
CA PRO A 99 8.40 -7.94 12.42
C PRO A 99 7.01 -7.51 12.90
N PHE A 100 6.27 -6.77 12.08
CA PHE A 100 4.96 -6.20 12.44
C PHE A 100 3.78 -6.97 11.85
N TRP A 101 4.04 -8.02 11.08
CA TRP A 101 3.00 -8.86 10.49
C TRP A 101 2.13 -9.54 11.54
N GLY A 102 0.89 -9.84 11.19
CA GLY A 102 -0.03 -10.58 12.05
C GLY A 102 -0.69 -9.77 13.18
N ASN A 103 -0.42 -8.47 13.28
CA ASN A 103 -0.99 -7.60 14.32
C ASN A 103 -2.22 -6.79 13.88
N GLY A 104 -2.61 -6.90 12.60
CA GLY A 104 -3.75 -6.15 12.06
C GLY A 104 -3.48 -4.67 11.77
N TYR A 105 -2.22 -4.24 11.69
CA TYR A 105 -1.85 -2.84 11.44
C TYR A 105 -2.27 -2.36 10.06
N ILE A 106 -2.00 -3.14 9.00
CA ILE A 106 -2.41 -2.72 7.65
C ILE A 106 -3.94 -2.66 7.50
N PRO A 107 -4.73 -3.64 7.94
CA PRO A 107 -6.19 -3.48 7.96
C PRO A 107 -6.67 -2.22 8.69
N GLU A 108 -6.04 -1.84 9.80
CA GLU A 108 -6.36 -0.62 10.54
C GLU A 108 -6.07 0.65 9.71
N ALA A 109 -4.89 0.70 9.08
CA ALA A 109 -4.51 1.80 8.20
C ALA A 109 -5.43 1.90 6.97
N VAL A 110 -5.70 0.77 6.31
CA VAL A 110 -6.60 0.72 5.15
C VAL A 110 -8.00 1.22 5.50
N LYS A 111 -8.58 0.76 6.59
CA LYS A 111 -9.91 1.22 7.05
C LYS A 111 -9.95 2.72 7.34
N ARG A 112 -8.87 3.29 7.87
CA ARG A 112 -8.80 4.75 8.06
C ARG A 112 -8.78 5.49 6.72
N LEU A 113 -8.06 4.98 5.74
CA LEU A 113 -8.04 5.59 4.40
C LEU A 113 -9.34 5.34 3.62
N GLN A 114 -10.05 4.25 3.86
CA GLN A 114 -11.41 4.06 3.31
C GLN A 114 -12.36 5.20 3.72
N GLN A 115 -12.33 5.59 4.99
CA GLN A 115 -13.12 6.74 5.45
C GLN A 115 -12.72 8.01 4.69
N HIS A 116 -11.42 8.30 4.61
CA HIS A 116 -10.91 9.45 3.86
C HIS A 116 -11.36 9.44 2.39
N VAL A 117 -11.25 8.30 1.72
CA VAL A 117 -11.63 8.14 0.31
C VAL A 117 -13.12 8.39 0.08
N PHE A 118 -13.97 7.83 0.92
CA PHE A 118 -15.42 7.93 0.74
C PHE A 118 -16.03 9.22 1.30
N GLU A 119 -15.48 9.78 2.37
CA GLU A 119 -16.02 10.95 3.05
C GLU A 119 -15.38 12.25 2.56
N ASP A 120 -14.05 12.28 2.46
CA ASP A 120 -13.31 13.52 2.14
C ASP A 120 -13.04 13.66 0.65
N LEU A 121 -12.60 12.59 -0.04
CA LEU A 121 -12.32 12.62 -1.47
C LEU A 121 -13.54 12.38 -2.35
N GLY A 122 -14.63 11.85 -1.79
CA GLY A 122 -15.90 11.64 -2.49
C GLY A 122 -15.83 10.56 -3.58
N CYS A 123 -14.86 9.67 -3.55
CA CYS A 123 -14.77 8.56 -4.51
C CYS A 123 -15.92 7.57 -4.33
N ASN A 124 -16.29 6.90 -5.42
CA ASN A 124 -17.37 5.91 -5.42
C ASN A 124 -16.90 4.49 -5.17
N ALA A 125 -15.63 4.20 -5.42
CA ALA A 125 -15.05 2.90 -5.13
C ALA A 125 -13.53 2.96 -4.90
N MET A 126 -13.04 1.93 -4.22
CA MET A 126 -11.62 1.63 -4.07
C MET A 126 -11.26 0.30 -4.71
N TRP A 127 -10.11 0.27 -5.34
CA TRP A 127 -9.50 -0.93 -5.91
C TRP A 127 -8.28 -1.35 -5.11
N CYS A 128 -8.01 -2.65 -5.09
CA CYS A 128 -6.77 -3.19 -4.58
C CYS A 128 -6.39 -4.43 -5.39
N GLY A 129 -5.09 -4.62 -5.62
CA GLY A 129 -4.56 -5.80 -6.30
C GLY A 129 -3.66 -6.63 -5.38
N TYR A 130 -3.51 -7.91 -5.69
CA TYR A 130 -2.46 -8.76 -5.13
C TYR A 130 -2.01 -9.80 -6.14
N TYR A 131 -0.71 -10.08 -6.17
CA TYR A 131 -0.18 -11.14 -7.01
C TYR A 131 -0.50 -12.52 -6.46
N ASP A 132 -0.69 -13.47 -7.37
CA ASP A 132 -0.99 -14.86 -7.01
C ASP A 132 0.06 -15.40 -6.02
N GLY A 133 -0.41 -16.02 -4.95
CA GLY A 133 0.43 -16.48 -3.84
C GLY A 133 0.60 -15.49 -2.70
N ASN A 134 0.22 -14.22 -2.85
CA ASN A 134 0.24 -13.25 -1.76
C ASN A 134 -0.99 -13.35 -0.87
N GLU A 135 -1.10 -14.44 -0.13
CA GLU A 135 -2.24 -14.75 0.74
C GLU A 135 -2.44 -13.73 1.87
N LYS A 136 -1.36 -13.07 2.32
CA LYS A 136 -1.46 -12.03 3.36
C LYS A 136 -2.20 -10.80 2.84
N SER A 137 -1.88 -10.36 1.63
CA SER A 137 -2.58 -9.23 0.99
C SER A 137 -4.04 -9.59 0.72
N LYS A 138 -4.31 -10.78 0.20
CA LYS A 138 -5.68 -11.28 0.01
C LYS A 138 -6.51 -11.20 1.28
N ARG A 139 -6.01 -11.76 2.39
CA ARG A 139 -6.70 -11.74 3.69
C ARG A 139 -6.90 -10.33 4.23
N CYS A 140 -5.93 -9.45 4.03
CA CYS A 140 -6.06 -8.04 4.40
C CYS A 140 -7.22 -7.39 3.66
N GLN A 141 -7.30 -7.58 2.35
CA GLN A 141 -8.36 -7.02 1.50
C GLN A 141 -9.74 -7.56 1.92
N GLU A 142 -9.87 -8.86 2.15
CA GLU A 142 -11.10 -9.48 2.65
C GLU A 142 -11.54 -8.89 4.00
N LYS A 143 -10.62 -8.73 4.96
CA LYS A 143 -10.89 -8.10 6.26
C LYS A 143 -11.32 -6.63 6.16
N CYS A 144 -10.92 -5.96 5.10
CA CYS A 144 -11.27 -4.57 4.82
C CYS A 144 -12.54 -4.42 3.96
N GLY A 145 -13.22 -5.53 3.64
CA GLY A 145 -14.48 -5.52 2.90
C GLY A 145 -14.33 -5.48 1.38
N PHE A 146 -13.14 -5.60 0.85
CA PHE A 146 -12.94 -5.71 -0.59
C PHE A 146 -13.47 -7.05 -1.11
N ILE A 147 -14.15 -6.99 -2.25
CA ILE A 147 -14.76 -8.16 -2.91
C ILE A 147 -13.98 -8.45 -4.20
N TYR A 148 -13.71 -9.73 -4.46
CA TYR A 148 -13.06 -10.16 -5.71
C TYR A 148 -13.82 -9.64 -6.93
N HIS A 149 -13.09 -9.10 -7.88
CA HIS A 149 -13.63 -8.57 -9.13
C HIS A 149 -13.19 -9.38 -10.35
N HIS A 150 -11.88 -9.52 -10.58
CA HIS A 150 -11.33 -10.27 -11.72
C HIS A 150 -9.86 -10.62 -11.51
N THR A 151 -9.33 -11.44 -12.42
CA THR A 151 -7.92 -11.83 -12.47
C THR A 151 -7.35 -11.54 -13.86
N GLU A 152 -6.13 -11.03 -13.91
CA GLU A 152 -5.32 -10.90 -15.11
C GLU A 152 -4.18 -11.92 -15.07
N GLU A 153 -4.14 -12.84 -16.04
CA GLU A 153 -3.22 -13.99 -16.05
C GLU A 153 -1.80 -13.63 -16.45
N ASN A 154 -1.61 -12.65 -17.33
CA ASN A 154 -0.34 -12.32 -17.93
C ASN A 154 0.02 -10.85 -17.77
N LYS A 155 0.04 -10.39 -16.52
CA LYS A 155 0.32 -8.99 -16.19
C LYS A 155 1.82 -8.74 -16.08
N LEU A 156 2.31 -7.76 -16.83
CA LEU A 156 3.70 -7.32 -16.70
C LEU A 156 3.91 -6.64 -15.35
N CYS A 157 4.81 -7.17 -14.54
CA CYS A 157 5.35 -6.51 -13.37
C CYS A 157 6.63 -5.76 -13.78
N ALA A 158 6.50 -4.49 -14.16
CA ALA A 158 7.58 -3.72 -14.79
C ALA A 158 8.82 -3.58 -13.90
N LEU A 159 8.63 -3.35 -12.60
CA LEU A 159 9.74 -3.18 -11.64
C LEU A 159 10.53 -4.47 -11.41
N MET A 160 9.89 -5.63 -11.54
CA MET A 160 10.53 -6.94 -11.39
C MET A 160 10.96 -7.55 -12.73
N GLY A 161 10.46 -7.04 -13.85
CA GLY A 161 10.77 -7.52 -15.19
C GLY A 161 10.20 -8.92 -15.47
N ASP A 162 9.12 -9.30 -14.81
CA ASP A 162 8.47 -10.60 -14.96
C ASP A 162 6.99 -10.48 -15.33
N ILE A 163 6.37 -11.60 -15.69
CA ILE A 163 4.94 -11.71 -15.97
C ILE A 163 4.29 -12.46 -14.82
N ARG A 164 3.22 -11.89 -14.29
CA ARG A 164 2.51 -12.42 -13.12
C ARG A 164 1.02 -12.55 -13.36
N LYS A 165 0.40 -13.41 -12.57
CA LYS A 165 -1.04 -13.43 -12.36
C LYS A 165 -1.35 -12.44 -11.25
N GLU A 166 -2.30 -11.54 -11.47
CA GLU A 166 -2.75 -10.54 -10.49
C GLU A 166 -4.26 -10.63 -10.31
N HIS A 167 -4.67 -10.65 -9.06
CA HIS A 167 -6.08 -10.66 -8.65
C HIS A 167 -6.47 -9.26 -8.22
N PHE A 168 -7.64 -8.81 -8.67
CA PHE A 168 -8.18 -7.50 -8.34
C PHE A 168 -9.45 -7.61 -7.52
N THR A 169 -9.51 -6.79 -6.51
CA THR A 169 -10.66 -6.64 -5.63
C THR A 169 -11.16 -5.20 -5.66
N ARG A 170 -12.43 -5.00 -5.34
CA ARG A 170 -13.08 -3.70 -5.36
C ARG A 170 -14.00 -3.54 -4.15
N LEU A 171 -13.99 -2.36 -3.56
CA LEU A 171 -14.90 -1.94 -2.51
C LEU A 171 -15.69 -0.73 -3.01
N THR A 172 -17.01 -0.81 -2.99
CA THR A 172 -17.89 0.33 -3.32
C THR A 172 -18.29 1.08 -2.06
N LYS A 173 -18.51 2.38 -2.20
CA LYS A 173 -19.20 3.16 -1.18
C LYS A 173 -20.58 2.54 -0.96
N GLU A 174 -20.91 2.24 0.29
CA GLU A 174 -22.27 1.85 0.62
C GLU A 174 -23.23 3.02 0.33
N ALA A 175 -24.37 2.69 -0.27
CA ALA A 175 -25.37 3.69 -0.62
C ALA A 175 -26.10 4.21 0.64
#